data_24f2afd6feed2f0923174a0b64af537b
#
_entry.id   24f2afd6feed2f0923174a0b64af537b
#
_cell.length_a   1.000
_cell.length_b   1.000
_cell.length_c   1.000
_cell.angle_alpha   90.00
_cell.angle_beta   90.00
_cell.angle_gamma   90.00
#
_symmetry.space_group_name_H-M   'P 1'
#
loop_
_entity.id
_entity.type
_entity.pdbx_description
1 polymer ?
#
loop_
_entity_poly.entity_id
_entity_poly.type
_entity_poly.pdbx_seq_one_letter_code
_entity_poly.pdbx_strand_id
1 'polypeptide(L)'
;MTPAAPITQDVLTIPRKVPETGRVNIIGLTRDQLRAALIAAGTPEKQAKMRLGQVWQWVYYFGLRDFDQMTNLAKDYRALLKEKFEITLPEVVTRQTSDDGTRKYLVRIAGGHEVEVVYIPETDRGTLCISSQVGCTLTCSFCHTGTQKLVRNLTAGEIVGQVMLARDDLGEWPEKGARNDAVPRQISNVVLMGMGEPLYNFENVRDAMKVVMDGEGIALGRRRITLSTSGVVPEIARTAEEIGCLLAVSFHATTDEVRDQLVPINKRWNIATLLEALRAYPGLTNSERITFEYVMLQGVNDTKEDAYRLVELLR
;
A
#
# COMPACT_ATOMS: atom_id res chain seq x y z
N MET A 1 24.96 -19.38 -19.53
CA MET A 1 24.13 -18.24 -19.19
C MET A 1 23.30 -17.89 -20.42
N THR A 2 22.02 -18.24 -20.41
CA THR A 2 21.08 -17.89 -21.47
C THR A 2 20.76 -16.40 -21.37
N PRO A 3 20.81 -15.61 -22.46
CA PRO A 3 20.44 -14.20 -22.39
C PRO A 3 18.97 -14.07 -22.02
N ALA A 4 18.68 -13.14 -21.11
CA ALA A 4 17.31 -12.82 -20.71
C ALA A 4 16.49 -12.38 -21.93
N ALA A 5 15.24 -12.88 -22.02
CA ALA A 5 14.31 -12.50 -23.08
C ALA A 5 14.04 -10.98 -23.08
N PRO A 6 13.77 -10.36 -24.22
CA PRO A 6 13.52 -8.92 -24.30
C PRO A 6 12.25 -8.55 -23.54
N ILE A 7 12.37 -7.60 -22.61
CA ILE A 7 11.27 -6.99 -21.88
C ILE A 7 10.46 -6.15 -22.88
N THR A 8 9.20 -6.50 -23.10
CA THR A 8 8.29 -5.65 -23.91
C THR A 8 7.93 -4.40 -23.12
N GLN A 9 8.38 -3.24 -23.57
CA GLN A 9 8.02 -1.93 -23.01
C GLN A 9 6.85 -1.34 -23.81
N ASP A 10 5.67 -1.30 -23.19
CA ASP A 10 4.57 -0.47 -23.65
C ASP A 10 4.75 0.94 -23.06
N VAL A 11 5.38 1.83 -23.80
CA VAL A 11 5.56 3.24 -23.39
C VAL A 11 4.31 4.02 -23.80
N LEU A 12 3.46 4.32 -22.83
CA LEU A 12 2.35 5.25 -23.00
C LEU A 12 2.86 6.68 -22.77
N THR A 13 2.84 7.51 -23.80
CA THR A 13 3.18 8.94 -23.71
C THR A 13 1.96 9.74 -23.27
N ILE A 14 1.96 10.24 -22.03
CA ILE A 14 0.83 10.93 -21.42
C ILE A 14 1.23 12.33 -20.90
N PRO A 15 0.31 13.33 -20.90
CA PRO A 15 0.60 14.72 -20.53
C PRO A 15 1.05 14.89 -19.07
N ARG A 16 2.02 15.76 -18.85
CA ARG A 16 2.74 15.95 -17.58
C ARG A 16 1.97 16.64 -16.43
N LYS A 17 0.70 17.01 -16.56
CA LYS A 17 -0.07 17.68 -15.49
C LYS A 17 -1.47 17.10 -15.40
N VAL A 18 -1.82 16.55 -14.23
CA VAL A 18 -3.21 16.32 -13.84
C VAL A 18 -3.78 17.67 -13.39
N PRO A 19 -4.88 18.19 -13.99
CA PRO A 19 -5.50 19.44 -13.56
C PRO A 19 -6.05 19.28 -12.13
N GLU A 20 -5.78 20.25 -11.25
CA GLU A 20 -6.51 20.36 -9.98
C GLU A 20 -7.94 20.80 -10.31
N THR A 21 -8.89 19.90 -10.12
CA THR A 21 -10.30 20.13 -10.45
C THR A 21 -11.05 20.94 -9.40
N GLY A 22 -10.43 21.16 -8.23
CA GLY A 22 -11.09 21.76 -7.05
C GLY A 22 -12.12 20.85 -6.41
N ARG A 23 -12.31 19.61 -6.92
CA ARG A 23 -13.23 18.60 -6.38
C ARG A 23 -12.50 17.68 -5.40
N VAL A 24 -13.27 17.08 -4.49
CA VAL A 24 -12.73 16.13 -3.51
C VAL A 24 -12.59 14.76 -4.17
N ASN A 25 -11.37 14.21 -4.22
CA ASN A 25 -11.19 12.83 -4.66
C ASN A 25 -11.69 11.87 -3.57
N ILE A 26 -12.63 10.98 -3.94
CA ILE A 26 -13.20 9.98 -3.03
C ILE A 26 -12.16 8.92 -2.64
N ILE A 27 -11.22 8.61 -3.56
CA ILE A 27 -10.25 7.54 -3.35
C ILE A 27 -9.37 7.83 -2.13
N GLY A 28 -9.33 6.87 -1.20
CA GLY A 28 -8.56 6.94 0.04
C GLY A 28 -9.26 7.61 1.22
N LEU A 29 -10.45 8.19 1.03
CA LEU A 29 -11.27 8.62 2.15
C LEU A 29 -11.78 7.39 2.91
N THR A 30 -11.57 7.36 4.22
CA THR A 30 -12.22 6.39 5.09
C THR A 30 -13.74 6.59 5.11
N ARG A 31 -14.51 5.62 5.63
CA ARG A 31 -15.98 5.78 5.72
C ARG A 31 -16.40 7.05 6.45
N ASP A 32 -15.73 7.37 7.56
CA ASP A 32 -16.07 8.56 8.34
C ASP A 32 -15.73 9.85 7.58
N GLN A 33 -14.57 9.88 6.92
CA GLN A 33 -14.15 11.01 6.09
C GLN A 33 -15.09 11.20 4.89
N LEU A 34 -15.45 10.11 4.19
CA LEU A 34 -16.41 10.19 3.08
C LEU A 34 -17.79 10.61 3.56
N ARG A 35 -18.28 10.08 4.69
CA ARG A 35 -19.54 10.52 5.28
C ARG A 35 -19.56 12.03 5.58
N ALA A 36 -18.50 12.52 6.21
CA ALA A 36 -18.35 13.94 6.52
C ALA A 36 -18.31 14.79 5.24
N ALA A 37 -17.56 14.35 4.21
CA ALA A 37 -17.48 15.04 2.92
C ALA A 37 -18.85 15.09 2.20
N LEU A 38 -19.61 13.98 2.21
CA LEU A 38 -20.95 13.94 1.61
C LEU A 38 -21.92 14.93 2.32
N ILE A 39 -21.87 14.99 3.65
CA ILE A 39 -22.69 15.96 4.42
C ILE A 39 -22.29 17.40 4.08
N ALA A 40 -21.00 17.69 4.06
CA ALA A 40 -20.48 19.00 3.70
C ALA A 40 -20.86 19.42 2.27
N ALA A 41 -21.00 18.46 1.36
CA ALA A 41 -21.47 18.68 -0.02
C ALA A 41 -22.99 18.88 -0.14
N GLY A 42 -23.75 18.79 0.96
CA GLY A 42 -25.21 19.00 0.95
C GLY A 42 -26.04 17.73 1.07
N THR A 43 -25.44 16.56 1.31
CA THR A 43 -26.21 15.34 1.61
C THR A 43 -26.87 15.47 2.98
N PRO A 44 -28.20 15.31 3.09
CA PRO A 44 -28.89 15.36 4.39
C PRO A 44 -28.32 14.29 5.35
N GLU A 45 -28.10 14.66 6.60
CA GLU A 45 -27.50 13.75 7.59
C GLU A 45 -28.24 12.42 7.74
N LYS A 46 -29.58 12.48 7.69
CA LYS A 46 -30.47 11.29 7.74
C LYS A 46 -30.20 10.29 6.59
N GLN A 47 -29.71 10.77 5.46
CA GLN A 47 -29.41 9.95 4.27
C GLN A 47 -27.93 9.59 4.15
N ALA A 48 -27.03 10.26 4.87
CA ALA A 48 -25.59 10.18 4.67
C ALA A 48 -25.05 8.74 4.81
N LYS A 49 -25.55 7.96 5.78
CA LYS A 49 -25.14 6.55 5.96
C LYS A 49 -25.52 5.69 4.75
N MET A 50 -26.75 5.83 4.24
CA MET A 50 -27.22 5.09 3.07
C MET A 50 -26.44 5.50 1.82
N ARG A 51 -26.26 6.80 1.59
CA ARG A 51 -25.54 7.34 0.43
C ARG A 51 -24.07 6.94 0.44
N LEU A 52 -23.43 6.96 1.62
CA LEU A 52 -22.09 6.42 1.82
C LEU A 52 -22.00 4.97 1.35
N GLY A 53 -22.88 4.09 1.83
CA GLY A 53 -22.86 2.68 1.45
C GLY A 53 -23.03 2.47 -0.06
N GLN A 54 -23.92 3.24 -0.70
CA GLN A 54 -24.13 3.18 -2.15
C GLN A 54 -22.87 3.60 -2.93
N VAL A 55 -22.30 4.77 -2.59
CA VAL A 55 -21.08 5.27 -3.26
C VAL A 55 -19.90 4.33 -2.99
N TRP A 56 -19.75 3.86 -1.75
CA TRP A 56 -18.68 2.93 -1.35
C TRP A 56 -18.69 1.66 -2.18
N GLN A 57 -19.87 1.03 -2.31
CA GLN A 57 -20.04 -0.18 -3.08
C GLN A 57 -19.69 0.02 -4.56
N TRP A 58 -20.14 1.13 -5.17
CA TRP A 58 -19.81 1.41 -6.56
C TRP A 58 -18.32 1.62 -6.79
N VAL A 59 -17.66 2.34 -5.90
CA VAL A 59 -16.25 2.70 -6.03
C VAL A 59 -15.33 1.54 -5.67
N TYR A 60 -15.51 0.95 -4.48
CA TYR A 60 -14.52 0.01 -3.93
C TYR A 60 -14.88 -1.47 -4.12
N TYR A 61 -16.15 -1.79 -4.41
CA TYR A 61 -16.54 -3.15 -4.72
C TYR A 61 -16.60 -3.40 -6.23
N PHE A 62 -17.28 -2.52 -6.99
CA PHE A 62 -17.40 -2.65 -8.45
C PHE A 62 -16.27 -1.94 -9.24
N GLY A 63 -15.43 -1.12 -8.62
CA GLY A 63 -14.37 -0.37 -9.29
C GLY A 63 -14.85 0.73 -10.22
N LEU A 64 -16.10 1.19 -10.11
CA LEU A 64 -16.65 2.20 -11.00
C LEU A 64 -16.15 3.60 -10.67
N ARG A 65 -15.85 4.37 -11.71
CA ARG A 65 -15.32 5.75 -11.62
C ARG A 65 -16.23 6.80 -12.21
N ASP A 66 -17.29 6.39 -12.89
CA ASP A 66 -18.29 7.30 -13.46
C ASP A 66 -19.56 7.29 -12.62
N PHE A 67 -19.89 8.44 -12.02
CA PHE A 67 -21.09 8.59 -11.22
C PHE A 67 -22.38 8.33 -12.02
N ASP A 68 -22.39 8.53 -13.35
CA ASP A 68 -23.56 8.26 -14.18
C ASP A 68 -23.95 6.78 -14.23
N GLN A 69 -22.97 5.88 -14.01
CA GLN A 69 -23.20 4.45 -13.98
C GLN A 69 -23.74 3.95 -12.63
N MET A 70 -23.76 4.78 -11.60
CA MET A 70 -24.28 4.47 -10.26
C MET A 70 -25.81 4.47 -10.22
N THR A 71 -26.42 3.49 -10.87
CA THR A 71 -27.86 3.48 -11.23
C THR A 71 -28.82 3.42 -10.03
N ASN A 72 -28.38 3.01 -8.84
CA ASN A 72 -29.18 3.05 -7.61
C ASN A 72 -29.16 4.43 -6.92
N LEU A 73 -28.48 5.41 -7.50
CA LEU A 73 -28.49 6.81 -7.09
C LEU A 73 -29.42 7.62 -7.99
N ALA A 74 -30.23 8.52 -7.41
CA ALA A 74 -31.08 9.44 -8.16
C ALA A 74 -30.23 10.35 -9.07
N LYS A 75 -30.78 10.78 -10.21
CA LYS A 75 -30.05 11.60 -11.20
C LYS A 75 -29.50 12.90 -10.58
N ASP A 76 -30.31 13.60 -9.80
CA ASP A 76 -29.91 14.86 -9.15
C ASP A 76 -28.77 14.63 -8.16
N TYR A 77 -28.78 13.51 -7.45
CA TYR A 77 -27.70 13.17 -6.52
C TYR A 77 -26.40 12.82 -7.25
N ARG A 78 -26.49 12.13 -8.39
CA ARG A 78 -25.32 11.91 -9.25
C ARG A 78 -24.75 13.21 -9.79
N ALA A 79 -25.61 14.18 -10.15
CA ALA A 79 -25.18 15.51 -10.56
C ALA A 79 -24.45 16.25 -9.44
N LEU A 80 -24.95 16.20 -8.19
CA LEU A 80 -24.29 16.74 -7.01
C LEU A 80 -22.89 16.09 -6.80
N LEU A 81 -22.83 14.76 -6.92
CA LEU A 81 -21.54 14.05 -6.77
C LEU A 81 -20.52 14.50 -7.83
N LYS A 82 -20.94 14.63 -9.09
CA LYS A 82 -20.06 15.10 -10.18
C LYS A 82 -19.56 16.53 -9.99
N GLU A 83 -20.37 17.38 -9.38
CA GLU A 83 -19.98 18.76 -9.09
C GLU A 83 -18.94 18.84 -7.97
N LYS A 84 -19.11 18.06 -6.91
CA LYS A 84 -18.33 18.19 -5.67
C LYS A 84 -17.18 17.17 -5.55
N PHE A 85 -17.27 16.05 -6.25
CA PHE A 85 -16.35 14.94 -6.09
C PHE A 85 -15.76 14.47 -7.42
N GLU A 86 -14.66 13.78 -7.32
CA GLU A 86 -14.05 13.02 -8.42
C GLU A 86 -13.60 11.64 -7.92
N ILE A 87 -13.36 10.73 -8.85
CA ILE A 87 -12.83 9.38 -8.61
C ILE A 87 -11.62 9.24 -9.52
N THR A 88 -10.47 9.67 -9.03
CA THR A 88 -9.23 9.72 -9.82
C THR A 88 -8.20 8.79 -9.22
N LEU A 89 -7.66 7.89 -10.04
CA LEU A 89 -6.54 7.02 -9.70
C LEU A 89 -5.23 7.58 -10.21
N PRO A 90 -4.10 7.17 -9.63
CA PRO A 90 -2.79 7.35 -10.23
C PRO A 90 -2.74 6.74 -11.63
N GLU A 91 -1.83 7.20 -12.46
CA GLU A 91 -1.72 6.83 -13.85
C GLU A 91 -0.57 5.83 -14.06
N VAL A 92 -0.79 4.75 -14.81
CA VAL A 92 0.27 3.83 -15.21
C VAL A 92 1.06 4.45 -16.38
N VAL A 93 2.31 4.84 -16.11
CA VAL A 93 3.23 5.39 -17.12
C VAL A 93 3.87 4.28 -17.94
N THR A 94 4.29 3.21 -17.24
CA THR A 94 4.93 2.06 -17.88
C THR A 94 4.53 0.80 -17.14
N ARG A 95 4.27 -0.26 -17.89
CA ARG A 95 4.09 -1.61 -17.40
C ARG A 95 5.12 -2.53 -18.03
N GLN A 96 5.87 -3.25 -17.22
CA GLN A 96 6.78 -4.32 -17.63
C GLN A 96 6.22 -5.65 -17.12
N THR A 97 6.26 -6.67 -17.96
CA THR A 97 5.82 -8.02 -17.58
C THR A 97 6.97 -8.99 -17.82
N SER A 98 7.30 -9.80 -16.81
CA SER A 98 8.30 -10.86 -16.89
C SER A 98 7.66 -12.18 -17.32
N ASP A 99 8.47 -13.16 -17.70
CA ASP A 99 8.02 -14.47 -18.19
C ASP A 99 7.23 -15.26 -17.13
N ASP A 100 7.49 -15.02 -15.84
CA ASP A 100 6.77 -15.61 -14.72
C ASP A 100 5.42 -14.92 -14.43
N GLY A 101 5.04 -13.91 -15.23
CA GLY A 101 3.82 -13.12 -15.06
C GLY A 101 3.93 -11.97 -14.07
N THR A 102 5.09 -11.75 -13.44
CA THR A 102 5.34 -10.57 -12.58
C THR A 102 5.16 -9.29 -13.40
N ARG A 103 4.38 -8.34 -12.86
CA ARG A 103 4.12 -7.04 -13.49
C ARG A 103 4.68 -5.92 -12.63
N LYS A 104 5.58 -5.14 -13.20
CA LYS A 104 6.10 -3.91 -12.59
C LYS A 104 5.47 -2.71 -13.26
N TYR A 105 4.86 -1.85 -12.46
CA TYR A 105 4.25 -0.61 -12.91
C TYR A 105 5.08 0.58 -12.43
N LEU A 106 5.34 1.53 -13.31
CA LEU A 106 5.72 2.88 -12.96
C LEU A 106 4.45 3.73 -12.95
N VAL A 107 4.13 4.29 -11.80
CA VAL A 107 2.84 4.93 -11.54
C VAL A 107 3.05 6.40 -11.26
N ARG A 108 2.42 7.26 -12.06
CA ARG A 108 2.42 8.72 -11.87
C ARG A 108 1.34 9.13 -10.89
N ILE A 109 1.75 9.93 -9.91
CA ILE A 109 0.91 10.48 -8.86
C ILE A 109 0.82 12.00 -8.98
N ALA A 110 0.00 12.63 -8.12
CA ALA A 110 -0.16 14.08 -8.11
C ALA A 110 1.20 14.81 -7.99
N GLY A 111 1.33 15.91 -8.74
CA GLY A 111 2.57 16.67 -8.83
C GLY A 111 3.57 16.12 -9.85
N GLY A 112 3.22 15.07 -10.62
CA GLY A 112 4.04 14.52 -11.69
C GLY A 112 5.18 13.61 -11.23
N HIS A 113 5.22 13.25 -9.95
CA HIS A 113 6.16 12.29 -9.39
C HIS A 113 5.75 10.87 -9.73
N GLU A 114 6.70 9.93 -9.67
CA GLU A 114 6.46 8.54 -10.05
C GLU A 114 6.92 7.61 -8.92
N VAL A 115 6.16 6.53 -8.73
CA VAL A 115 6.47 5.45 -7.78
C VAL A 115 6.31 4.10 -8.44
N GLU A 116 6.98 3.10 -7.87
CA GLU A 116 6.92 1.72 -8.36
C GLU A 116 5.85 0.92 -7.61
N VAL A 117 5.18 0.04 -8.37
CA VAL A 117 4.24 -0.97 -7.85
C VAL A 117 4.59 -2.29 -8.53
N VAL A 118 4.59 -3.39 -7.79
CA VAL A 118 4.93 -4.71 -8.35
C VAL A 118 3.87 -5.73 -7.97
N TYR A 119 3.28 -6.37 -8.98
CA TYR A 119 2.42 -7.55 -8.79
C TYR A 119 3.24 -8.81 -9.06
N ILE A 120 3.25 -9.74 -8.12
CA ILE A 120 3.97 -11.01 -8.18
C ILE A 120 2.94 -12.13 -8.09
N PRO A 121 2.64 -12.83 -9.22
CA PRO A 121 1.78 -14.00 -9.20
C PRO A 121 2.53 -15.21 -8.64
N GLU A 122 1.83 -16.02 -7.87
CA GLU A 122 2.26 -17.35 -7.44
C GLU A 122 1.12 -18.34 -7.72
N THR A 123 1.38 -19.64 -7.58
CA THR A 123 0.40 -20.68 -7.93
C THR A 123 -0.96 -20.50 -7.23
N ASP A 124 -0.94 -20.16 -5.93
CA ASP A 124 -2.13 -20.09 -5.09
C ASP A 124 -2.43 -18.67 -4.57
N ARG A 125 -1.60 -17.69 -4.93
CA ARG A 125 -1.72 -16.30 -4.44
C ARG A 125 -1.11 -15.31 -5.40
N GLY A 126 -1.50 -14.04 -5.26
CA GLY A 126 -0.81 -12.94 -5.91
C GLY A 126 -0.52 -11.86 -4.89
N THR A 127 0.72 -11.42 -4.85
CA THR A 127 1.18 -10.39 -3.92
C THR A 127 1.39 -9.07 -4.65
N LEU A 128 0.77 -8.00 -4.15
CA LEU A 128 0.98 -6.65 -4.64
C LEU A 128 1.89 -5.88 -3.68
N CYS A 129 3.06 -5.50 -4.16
CA CYS A 129 3.98 -4.62 -3.44
C CYS A 129 3.66 -3.16 -3.80
N ILE A 130 3.35 -2.33 -2.79
CA ILE A 130 2.96 -0.93 -2.95
C ILE A 130 3.91 0.02 -2.24
N SER A 131 3.98 1.26 -2.76
CA SER A 131 4.81 2.34 -2.25
C SER A 131 4.04 3.22 -1.27
N SER A 132 4.75 3.84 -0.31
CA SER A 132 4.20 4.76 0.70
C SER A 132 4.75 6.17 0.61
N GLN A 133 5.88 6.40 -0.08
CA GLN A 133 6.52 7.70 -0.24
C GLN A 133 7.07 7.87 -1.66
N VAL A 134 7.29 9.10 -2.08
CA VAL A 134 8.13 9.45 -3.24
C VAL A 134 9.56 9.60 -2.74
N GLY A 135 10.44 8.69 -3.14
CA GLY A 135 11.74 8.52 -2.51
C GLY A 135 11.61 7.85 -1.14
N CYS A 136 12.55 8.05 -0.25
CA CYS A 136 12.51 7.47 1.10
C CYS A 136 13.06 8.45 2.14
N THR A 137 12.45 8.42 3.33
CA THR A 137 12.95 9.15 4.52
C THR A 137 14.29 8.57 4.99
N LEU A 138 14.53 7.28 4.72
CA LEU A 138 15.73 6.56 5.16
C LEU A 138 16.72 6.38 4.02
N THR A 139 18.00 6.26 4.39
CA THR A 139 19.14 6.12 3.47
C THR A 139 19.81 4.74 3.62
N CYS A 140 19.01 3.67 3.66
CA CYS A 140 19.53 2.31 3.78
C CYS A 140 20.48 1.99 2.62
N SER A 141 21.71 1.56 2.94
CA SER A 141 22.81 1.45 1.96
C SER A 141 22.62 0.34 0.91
N PHE A 142 21.84 -0.68 1.22
CA PHE A 142 21.50 -1.78 0.31
C PHE A 142 20.27 -1.52 -0.58
N CYS A 143 19.53 -0.44 -0.32
CA CYS A 143 18.26 -0.14 -0.98
C CYS A 143 18.41 0.95 -2.03
N HIS A 144 17.97 0.67 -3.28
CA HIS A 144 18.02 1.67 -4.33
C HIS A 144 17.17 2.91 -4.01
N THR A 145 15.98 2.73 -3.43
CA THR A 145 15.15 3.86 -2.97
C THR A 145 15.84 4.68 -1.88
N GLY A 146 16.72 4.08 -1.08
CA GLY A 146 17.53 4.77 -0.09
C GLY A 146 18.51 5.80 -0.68
N THR A 147 18.83 5.71 -1.97
CA THR A 147 19.63 6.72 -2.70
C THR A 147 18.79 7.92 -3.15
N GLN A 148 17.46 7.78 -3.15
CA GLN A 148 16.52 8.81 -3.56
C GLN A 148 16.08 9.62 -2.34
N LYS A 149 16.27 10.93 -2.37
CA LYS A 149 15.79 11.80 -1.29
C LYS A 149 14.28 11.76 -1.21
N LEU A 150 13.74 11.83 0.01
CA LEU A 150 12.31 12.01 0.21
C LEU A 150 11.84 13.29 -0.47
N VAL A 151 10.84 13.17 -1.33
CA VAL A 151 10.13 14.31 -1.91
C VAL A 151 8.88 14.62 -1.07
N ARG A 152 8.02 13.61 -0.86
CA ARG A 152 6.84 13.72 -0.01
C ARG A 152 6.25 12.34 0.35
N ASN A 153 5.39 12.33 1.32
CA ASN A 153 4.51 11.21 1.62
C ASN A 153 3.44 11.05 0.53
N LEU A 154 3.04 9.81 0.24
CA LEU A 154 1.84 9.55 -0.55
C LEU A 154 0.59 9.79 0.30
N THR A 155 -0.45 10.32 -0.32
CA THR A 155 -1.77 10.41 0.31
C THR A 155 -2.42 9.02 0.42
N ALA A 156 -3.40 8.87 1.30
CA ALA A 156 -4.17 7.64 1.39
C ALA A 156 -4.80 7.25 0.03
N GLY A 157 -5.25 8.24 -0.74
CA GLY A 157 -5.79 8.03 -2.08
C GLY A 157 -4.77 7.49 -3.08
N GLU A 158 -3.54 7.97 -3.03
CA GLU A 158 -2.47 7.47 -3.89
C GLU A 158 -2.03 6.05 -3.49
N ILE A 159 -2.10 5.70 -2.20
CA ILE A 159 -1.79 4.35 -1.72
C ILE A 159 -2.90 3.37 -2.13
N VAL A 160 -4.18 3.70 -1.87
CA VAL A 160 -5.33 2.88 -2.30
C VAL A 160 -5.39 2.77 -3.82
N GLY A 161 -5.08 3.87 -4.52
CA GLY A 161 -5.05 3.93 -5.96
C GLY A 161 -4.12 2.89 -6.59
N GLN A 162 -2.99 2.57 -5.96
CA GLN A 162 -2.07 1.52 -6.43
C GLN A 162 -2.74 0.13 -6.41
N VAL A 163 -3.55 -0.15 -5.38
CA VAL A 163 -4.31 -1.41 -5.31
C VAL A 163 -5.39 -1.46 -6.38
N MET A 164 -6.11 -0.35 -6.56
CA MET A 164 -7.21 -0.29 -7.53
C MET A 164 -6.71 -0.37 -8.98
N LEU A 165 -5.61 0.32 -9.33
CA LEU A 165 -5.04 0.24 -10.69
C LEU A 165 -4.54 -1.18 -11.03
N ALA A 166 -3.95 -1.89 -10.07
CA ALA A 166 -3.52 -3.26 -10.29
C ALA A 166 -4.73 -4.20 -10.49
N ARG A 167 -5.83 -4.00 -9.74
CA ARG A 167 -7.09 -4.72 -9.96
C ARG A 167 -7.69 -4.43 -11.32
N ASP A 168 -7.58 -3.20 -11.83
CA ASP A 168 -8.01 -2.86 -13.20
C ASP A 168 -7.23 -3.66 -14.24
N ASP A 169 -5.90 -3.65 -14.14
CA ASP A 169 -5.01 -4.32 -15.10
C ASP A 169 -5.15 -5.85 -15.07
N LEU A 170 -5.55 -6.40 -13.92
CA LEU A 170 -5.81 -7.82 -13.72
C LEU A 170 -7.25 -8.23 -14.04
N GLY A 171 -8.15 -7.27 -14.29
CA GLY A 171 -9.56 -7.55 -14.54
C GLY A 171 -10.30 -8.10 -13.31
N GLU A 172 -9.91 -7.72 -12.10
CA GLU A 172 -10.37 -8.28 -10.83
C GLU A 172 -11.60 -7.57 -10.24
N TRP A 173 -12.44 -6.97 -11.05
CA TRP A 173 -13.68 -6.34 -10.59
C TRP A 173 -14.90 -7.20 -10.92
N PRO A 174 -15.84 -7.42 -9.98
CA PRO A 174 -17.04 -8.16 -10.26
C PRO A 174 -17.95 -7.40 -11.22
N GLU A 175 -18.56 -8.12 -12.15
CA GLU A 175 -19.60 -7.54 -12.99
C GLU A 175 -20.86 -7.23 -12.16
N LYS A 176 -21.60 -6.22 -12.59
CA LYS A 176 -22.87 -5.87 -11.92
C LYS A 176 -23.87 -7.02 -12.02
N GLY A 177 -24.28 -7.51 -10.86
CA GLY A 177 -25.18 -8.67 -10.76
C GLY A 177 -24.51 -10.03 -10.71
N ALA A 178 -23.18 -10.09 -10.86
CA ALA A 178 -22.42 -11.32 -10.61
C ALA A 178 -22.36 -11.61 -9.10
N ARG A 179 -22.26 -12.88 -8.74
CA ARG A 179 -21.97 -13.29 -7.36
C ARG A 179 -20.52 -12.98 -7.03
N ASN A 180 -20.22 -12.73 -5.74
CA ASN A 180 -18.87 -12.38 -5.24
C ASN A 180 -17.75 -13.37 -5.62
N ASP A 181 -18.10 -14.59 -5.94
CA ASP A 181 -17.20 -15.69 -6.31
C ASP A 181 -16.99 -15.84 -7.83
N ALA A 182 -17.63 -14.99 -8.63
CA ALA A 182 -17.58 -15.10 -10.10
C ALA A 182 -16.23 -14.65 -10.70
N VAL A 183 -15.46 -13.79 -10.01
CA VAL A 183 -14.13 -13.34 -10.46
C VAL A 183 -13.09 -13.85 -9.47
N PRO A 184 -12.15 -14.71 -9.90
CA PRO A 184 -11.07 -15.16 -9.05
C PRO A 184 -10.24 -13.98 -8.54
N ARG A 185 -9.99 -13.95 -7.23
CA ARG A 185 -9.13 -12.93 -6.62
C ARG A 185 -7.67 -13.22 -6.98
N GLN A 186 -7.09 -12.37 -7.79
CA GLN A 186 -5.68 -12.46 -8.18
C GLN A 186 -4.77 -11.75 -7.15
N ILE A 187 -5.17 -10.57 -6.64
CA ILE A 187 -4.47 -9.91 -5.56
C ILE A 187 -4.98 -10.46 -4.22
N SER A 188 -4.30 -11.46 -3.69
CA SER A 188 -4.64 -12.07 -2.41
C SER A 188 -3.88 -11.46 -1.23
N ASN A 189 -2.75 -10.81 -1.49
CA ASN A 189 -1.88 -10.19 -0.49
C ASN A 189 -1.42 -8.80 -0.94
N VAL A 190 -1.26 -7.90 0.03
CA VAL A 190 -0.63 -6.59 -0.19
C VAL A 190 0.53 -6.42 0.79
N VAL A 191 1.67 -5.96 0.31
CA VAL A 191 2.83 -5.67 1.14
C VAL A 191 3.29 -4.22 0.93
N LEU A 192 3.50 -3.49 2.02
CA LEU A 192 4.07 -2.14 1.98
C LEU A 192 5.60 -2.26 2.04
N MET A 193 6.18 -2.77 0.94
CA MET A 193 7.61 -3.04 0.77
C MET A 193 8.17 -2.36 -0.50
N GLY A 194 7.41 -1.43 -1.07
CA GLY A 194 7.85 -0.60 -2.18
C GLY A 194 8.68 0.60 -1.73
N MET A 195 8.50 1.73 -2.39
CA MET A 195 9.25 2.95 -2.07
C MET A 195 8.75 3.58 -0.77
N GLY A 196 9.70 3.95 0.11
CA GLY A 196 9.45 4.71 1.35
C GLY A 196 9.43 3.86 2.62
N GLU A 197 9.45 4.57 3.76
CA GLU A 197 9.24 4.00 5.10
C GLU A 197 7.76 4.26 5.51
N PRO A 198 6.91 3.22 5.56
CA PRO A 198 5.48 3.40 5.80
C PRO A 198 5.16 4.08 7.12
N LEU A 199 5.94 3.82 8.17
CA LEU A 199 5.67 4.39 9.49
C LEU A 199 6.02 5.88 9.60
N TYR A 200 6.80 6.45 8.68
CA TYR A 200 6.92 7.90 8.54
C TYR A 200 5.79 8.54 7.73
N ASN A 201 4.89 7.72 7.19
CA ASN A 201 3.64 8.15 6.56
C ASN A 201 2.42 7.53 7.24
N PHE A 202 2.48 7.36 8.55
CA PHE A 202 1.56 6.52 9.34
C PHE A 202 0.09 6.84 9.08
N GLU A 203 -0.32 8.10 9.16
CA GLU A 203 -1.73 8.49 9.06
C GLU A 203 -2.34 8.12 7.69
N ASN A 204 -1.63 8.40 6.60
CA ASN A 204 -2.09 8.04 5.26
C ASN A 204 -2.09 6.52 5.04
N VAL A 205 -1.09 5.83 5.54
CA VAL A 205 -1.02 4.35 5.46
C VAL A 205 -2.17 3.73 6.26
N ARG A 206 -2.42 4.19 7.48
CA ARG A 206 -3.55 3.75 8.31
C ARG A 206 -4.88 3.92 7.58
N ASP A 207 -5.14 5.11 7.06
CA ASP A 207 -6.39 5.42 6.38
C ASP A 207 -6.54 4.59 5.09
N ALA A 208 -5.47 4.44 4.31
CA ALA A 208 -5.46 3.58 3.13
C ALA A 208 -5.76 2.12 3.48
N MET A 209 -5.14 1.58 4.53
CA MET A 209 -5.37 0.18 4.94
C MET A 209 -6.79 -0.02 5.48
N LYS A 210 -7.39 0.95 6.17
CA LYS A 210 -8.80 0.92 6.55
C LYS A 210 -9.73 0.80 5.33
N VAL A 211 -9.42 1.50 4.23
CA VAL A 211 -10.18 1.39 2.98
C VAL A 211 -9.99 0.03 2.31
N VAL A 212 -8.73 -0.44 2.22
CA VAL A 212 -8.40 -1.73 1.58
C VAL A 212 -8.98 -2.92 2.33
N MET A 213 -9.03 -2.85 3.67
CA MET A 213 -9.57 -3.92 4.53
C MET A 213 -11.08 -3.89 4.67
N ASP A 214 -11.77 -2.83 4.24
CA ASP A 214 -13.22 -2.72 4.42
C ASP A 214 -13.99 -3.83 3.71
N GLY A 215 -14.76 -4.59 4.49
CA GLY A 215 -15.44 -5.81 4.02
C GLY A 215 -16.55 -5.59 2.97
N GLU A 216 -17.05 -4.36 2.82
CA GLU A 216 -18.05 -4.00 1.80
C GLU A 216 -17.41 -3.34 0.55
N GLY A 217 -16.07 -3.31 0.48
CA GLY A 217 -15.30 -2.74 -0.62
C GLY A 217 -14.30 -3.72 -1.22
N ILE A 218 -13.01 -3.37 -1.16
CA ILE A 218 -11.89 -4.20 -1.66
C ILE A 218 -11.79 -5.50 -0.85
N ALA A 219 -12.11 -5.45 0.43
CA ALA A 219 -12.27 -6.60 1.32
C ALA A 219 -11.03 -7.50 1.44
N LEU A 220 -9.84 -6.92 1.50
CA LEU A 220 -8.62 -7.66 1.76
C LEU A 220 -8.45 -7.82 3.28
N GLY A 221 -8.45 -9.07 3.76
CA GLY A 221 -8.36 -9.34 5.20
C GLY A 221 -7.03 -8.88 5.82
N ARG A 222 -7.05 -8.45 7.09
CA ARG A 222 -5.88 -7.92 7.81
C ARG A 222 -4.64 -8.83 7.75
N ARG A 223 -4.82 -10.15 7.79
CA ARG A 223 -3.74 -11.16 7.69
C ARG A 223 -3.20 -11.34 6.25
N ARG A 224 -3.73 -10.63 5.30
CA ARG A 224 -3.29 -10.58 3.91
C ARG A 224 -2.53 -9.30 3.59
N ILE A 225 -2.33 -8.46 4.60
CA ILE A 225 -1.56 -7.22 4.48
C ILE A 225 -0.37 -7.30 5.41
N THR A 226 0.82 -7.02 4.89
CA THR A 226 2.06 -6.91 5.66
C THR A 226 2.63 -5.50 5.52
N LEU A 227 2.79 -4.82 6.64
CA LEU A 227 3.51 -3.56 6.71
C LEU A 227 4.95 -3.86 7.09
N SER A 228 5.90 -3.45 6.24
CA SER A 228 7.34 -3.55 6.56
C SER A 228 7.85 -2.21 7.07
N THR A 229 8.71 -2.26 8.08
CA THR A 229 9.38 -1.08 8.64
C THR A 229 10.85 -1.36 8.91
N SER A 230 11.66 -0.33 8.78
CA SER A 230 13.06 -0.37 9.20
C SER A 230 13.23 -0.16 10.72
N GLY A 231 12.13 0.09 11.45
CA GLY A 231 12.14 0.19 12.91
C GLY A 231 11.88 1.61 13.43
N VAL A 232 10.81 2.27 12.98
CA VAL A 232 10.31 3.52 13.56
C VAL A 232 9.58 3.18 14.86
N VAL A 233 10.34 2.99 15.94
CA VAL A 233 9.90 2.41 17.22
C VAL A 233 8.61 3.03 17.79
N PRO A 234 8.42 4.36 17.83
CA PRO A 234 7.21 4.95 18.39
C PRO A 234 5.92 4.55 17.67
N GLU A 235 6.00 4.18 16.38
CA GLU A 235 4.83 3.84 15.58
C GLU A 235 4.52 2.33 15.55
N ILE A 236 5.40 1.50 16.12
CA ILE A 236 5.24 0.03 16.09
C ILE A 236 3.96 -0.39 16.83
N ALA A 237 3.76 0.05 18.06
CA ALA A 237 2.56 -0.30 18.82
C ALA A 237 1.27 0.20 18.15
N ARG A 238 1.29 1.43 17.62
CA ARG A 238 0.16 2.02 16.89
C ARG A 238 -0.22 1.20 15.65
N THR A 239 0.75 0.53 15.03
CA THR A 239 0.46 -0.34 13.87
C THR A 239 -0.48 -1.48 14.24
N ALA A 240 -0.31 -2.11 15.40
CA ALA A 240 -1.23 -3.14 15.89
C ALA A 240 -2.60 -2.56 16.25
N GLU A 241 -2.63 -1.44 16.95
CA GLU A 241 -3.83 -0.85 17.54
C GLU A 241 -4.74 -0.18 16.48
N GLU A 242 -4.14 0.56 15.54
CA GLU A 242 -4.89 1.41 14.61
C GLU A 242 -5.04 0.80 13.20
N ILE A 243 -4.13 -0.12 12.80
CA ILE A 243 -4.17 -0.79 11.49
C ILE A 243 -4.52 -2.28 11.66
N GLY A 244 -3.78 -3.00 12.51
CA GLY A 244 -4.04 -4.41 12.82
C GLY A 244 -3.63 -5.39 11.72
N CYS A 245 -2.73 -5.00 10.81
CA CYS A 245 -2.15 -5.88 9.79
C CYS A 245 -0.91 -6.62 10.33
N LEU A 246 -0.34 -7.53 9.53
CA LEU A 246 0.91 -8.18 9.86
C LEU A 246 2.07 -7.20 9.79
N LEU A 247 3.08 -7.41 10.63
CA LEU A 247 4.29 -6.60 10.69
C LEU A 247 5.49 -7.39 10.16
N ALA A 248 6.31 -6.76 9.31
CA ALA A 248 7.64 -7.19 8.94
C ALA A 248 8.66 -6.13 9.38
N VAL A 249 9.86 -6.57 9.72
CA VAL A 249 10.94 -5.68 10.15
C VAL A 249 12.18 -5.93 9.32
N SER A 250 12.65 -4.89 8.65
CA SER A 250 13.93 -4.85 7.94
C SER A 250 15.07 -4.80 8.98
N PHE A 251 15.51 -5.99 9.43
CA PHE A 251 16.47 -6.15 10.52
C PHE A 251 17.91 -6.06 10.05
N HIS A 252 18.29 -6.91 9.12
CA HIS A 252 19.49 -6.91 8.29
C HIS A 252 20.85 -6.95 8.99
N ALA A 253 20.93 -6.90 10.32
CA ALA A 253 22.18 -7.01 11.06
C ALA A 253 21.96 -7.54 12.47
N THR A 254 23.02 -8.09 13.07
CA THR A 254 22.99 -8.66 14.42
C THR A 254 23.78 -7.84 15.43
N THR A 255 24.48 -6.79 14.96
CA THR A 255 25.18 -5.82 15.82
C THR A 255 24.81 -4.39 15.41
N ASP A 256 24.86 -3.47 16.37
CA ASP A 256 24.51 -2.07 16.12
C ASP A 256 25.49 -1.41 15.14
N GLU A 257 26.79 -1.76 15.19
CA GLU A 257 27.81 -1.20 14.30
C GLU A 257 27.51 -1.51 12.83
N VAL A 258 27.10 -2.73 12.52
CA VAL A 258 26.72 -3.13 11.16
C VAL A 258 25.37 -2.53 10.80
N ARG A 259 24.41 -2.54 11.71
CA ARG A 259 23.08 -2.01 11.46
C ARG A 259 23.08 -0.49 11.24
N ASP A 260 23.95 0.25 11.93
CA ASP A 260 24.13 1.70 11.75
C ASP A 260 24.58 2.06 10.33
N GLN A 261 25.32 1.15 9.67
CA GLN A 261 25.78 1.32 8.30
C GLN A 261 24.72 0.89 7.27
N LEU A 262 24.02 -0.21 7.53
CA LEU A 262 23.01 -0.75 6.61
C LEU A 262 21.67 -0.05 6.72
N VAL A 263 21.23 0.24 7.93
CA VAL A 263 19.91 0.77 8.28
C VAL A 263 20.08 1.94 9.26
N PRO A 264 20.39 3.14 8.78
CA PRO A 264 20.85 4.28 9.62
C PRO A 264 19.89 4.75 10.71
N ILE A 265 18.60 4.38 10.65
CA ILE A 265 17.63 4.65 11.72
C ILE A 265 18.02 3.97 13.03
N ASN A 266 18.87 2.93 13.00
CA ASN A 266 19.41 2.25 14.17
C ASN A 266 20.15 3.18 15.12
N LYS A 267 20.78 4.24 14.60
CA LYS A 267 21.41 5.30 15.42
C LYS A 267 20.43 6.01 16.35
N ARG A 268 19.14 5.99 16.01
CA ARG A 268 18.08 6.59 16.82
C ARG A 268 17.42 5.58 17.75
N TRP A 269 17.18 4.37 17.24
CA TRP A 269 16.59 3.25 17.95
C TRP A 269 17.41 2.00 17.64
N ASN A 270 18.32 1.65 18.54
CA ASN A 270 19.22 0.52 18.39
C ASN A 270 18.49 -0.83 18.44
N ILE A 271 19.21 -1.90 18.15
CA ILE A 271 18.65 -3.26 18.12
C ILE A 271 17.92 -3.61 19.42
N ALA A 272 18.48 -3.27 20.58
CA ALA A 272 17.85 -3.57 21.86
C ALA A 272 16.49 -2.87 22.01
N THR A 273 16.44 -1.56 21.74
CA THR A 273 15.21 -0.76 21.79
C THR A 273 14.16 -1.25 20.77
N LEU A 274 14.59 -1.61 19.56
CA LEU A 274 13.70 -2.17 18.55
C LEU A 274 13.10 -3.50 19.00
N LEU A 275 13.93 -4.43 19.49
CA LEU A 275 13.46 -5.75 19.95
C LEU A 275 12.55 -5.65 21.19
N GLU A 276 12.80 -4.70 22.09
CA GLU A 276 11.90 -4.41 23.21
C GLU A 276 10.51 -4.01 22.72
N ALA A 277 10.43 -3.08 21.77
CA ALA A 277 9.17 -2.65 21.17
C ALA A 277 8.46 -3.81 20.45
N LEU A 278 9.20 -4.67 19.76
CA LEU A 278 8.64 -5.82 19.05
C LEU A 278 8.14 -6.90 20.01
N ARG A 279 8.84 -7.15 21.13
CA ARG A 279 8.36 -8.06 22.19
C ARG A 279 7.10 -7.55 22.87
N ALA A 280 6.96 -6.24 22.98
CA ALA A 280 5.76 -5.58 23.52
C ALA A 280 4.62 -5.42 22.48
N TYR A 281 4.81 -5.86 21.22
CA TYR A 281 3.83 -5.69 20.16
C TYR A 281 2.51 -6.40 20.50
N PRO A 282 1.37 -5.70 20.47
CA PRO A 282 0.09 -6.27 20.87
C PRO A 282 -0.42 -7.35 19.90
N GLY A 283 -1.09 -8.37 20.42
CA GLY A 283 -1.86 -9.31 19.61
C GLY A 283 -1.06 -10.41 18.90
N LEU A 284 0.21 -10.59 19.24
CA LEU A 284 1.01 -11.69 18.70
C LEU A 284 0.44 -13.05 19.08
N THR A 285 0.34 -13.93 18.11
CA THR A 285 -0.12 -15.31 18.25
C THR A 285 0.72 -16.25 17.38
N ASN A 286 0.50 -17.55 17.48
CA ASN A 286 1.19 -18.51 16.59
C ASN A 286 0.88 -18.31 15.10
N SER A 287 -0.23 -17.65 14.76
CA SER A 287 -0.66 -17.34 13.38
C SER A 287 -0.42 -15.89 12.95
N GLU A 288 -0.16 -15.00 13.88
CA GLU A 288 0.11 -13.58 13.64
C GLU A 288 1.48 -13.24 14.21
N ARG A 289 2.53 -13.54 13.43
CA ARG A 289 3.93 -13.38 13.81
C ARG A 289 4.53 -12.15 13.18
N ILE A 290 5.55 -11.58 13.81
CA ILE A 290 6.42 -10.59 13.19
C ILE A 290 7.39 -11.33 12.27
N THR A 291 7.51 -10.86 11.04
CA THR A 291 8.51 -11.35 10.07
C THR A 291 9.78 -10.52 10.19
N PHE A 292 10.93 -11.17 10.29
CA PHE A 292 12.22 -10.50 10.22
C PHE A 292 12.82 -10.69 8.82
N GLU A 293 13.16 -9.58 8.17
CA GLU A 293 13.82 -9.56 6.87
C GLU A 293 15.32 -9.38 7.08
N TYR A 294 16.10 -10.22 6.41
CA TYR A 294 17.56 -10.22 6.53
C TYR A 294 18.20 -10.39 5.17
N VAL A 295 18.69 -9.30 4.59
CA VAL A 295 19.50 -9.35 3.36
C VAL A 295 20.91 -9.79 3.72
N MET A 296 21.35 -10.93 3.19
CA MET A 296 22.72 -11.41 3.39
C MET A 296 23.67 -10.73 2.41
N LEU A 297 24.62 -9.98 2.95
CA LEU A 297 25.64 -9.26 2.21
C LEU A 297 27.01 -9.90 2.48
N GLN A 298 27.65 -10.41 1.41
CA GLN A 298 28.89 -11.15 1.51
C GLN A 298 29.99 -10.36 2.24
N GLY A 299 30.54 -10.96 3.28
CA GLY A 299 31.61 -10.37 4.10
C GLY A 299 31.18 -9.21 5.01
N VAL A 300 29.86 -8.96 5.15
CA VAL A 300 29.33 -7.88 5.99
C VAL A 300 28.50 -8.42 7.16
N ASN A 301 27.52 -9.29 6.86
CA ASN A 301 26.54 -9.79 7.84
C ASN A 301 26.14 -11.25 7.59
N ASP A 302 27.00 -12.02 6.91
CA ASP A 302 26.75 -13.39 6.47
C ASP A 302 27.63 -14.44 7.16
N THR A 303 28.21 -14.11 8.32
CA THR A 303 29.06 -15.02 9.07
C THR A 303 28.25 -16.03 9.90
N LYS A 304 28.90 -17.14 10.32
CA LYS A 304 28.28 -18.09 11.26
C LYS A 304 27.94 -17.43 12.61
N GLU A 305 28.80 -16.52 13.04
CA GLU A 305 28.65 -15.75 14.27
C GLU A 305 27.42 -14.85 14.17
N ASP A 306 27.12 -14.27 13.00
CA ASP A 306 25.89 -13.53 12.78
C ASP A 306 24.66 -14.44 12.89
N ALA A 307 24.71 -15.64 12.33
CA ALA A 307 23.60 -16.59 12.45
C ALA A 307 23.34 -17.00 13.93
N TYR A 308 24.38 -17.25 14.70
CA TYR A 308 24.23 -17.55 16.13
C TYR A 308 23.68 -16.37 16.93
N ARG A 309 24.21 -15.16 16.71
CA ARG A 309 23.67 -13.94 17.35
C ARG A 309 22.21 -13.70 17.00
N LEU A 310 21.83 -13.93 15.72
CA LEU A 310 20.44 -13.76 15.28
C LEU A 310 19.50 -14.68 16.07
N VAL A 311 19.88 -15.95 16.26
CA VAL A 311 19.09 -16.89 17.07
C VAL A 311 18.94 -16.42 18.51
N GLU A 312 20.02 -15.91 19.12
CA GLU A 312 19.98 -15.40 20.51
C GLU A 312 19.12 -14.13 20.63
N LEU A 313 19.19 -13.23 19.65
CA LEU A 313 18.41 -11.99 19.65
C LEU A 313 16.89 -12.23 19.47
N LEU A 314 16.51 -13.28 18.73
CA LEU A 314 15.10 -13.57 18.40
C LEU A 314 14.45 -14.61 19.33
N ARG A 315 15.14 -15.08 20.34
CA ARG A 315 14.58 -15.90 21.45
C ARG A 315 13.78 -15.05 22.44
#